data_14eabf308fa17747da17e44f1f43bf85
#
_entry.id   14eabf308fa17747da17e44f1f43bf85
#
_cell.length_a   1.000
_cell.length_b   1.000
_cell.length_c   1.000
_cell.angle_alpha   90.00
_cell.angle_beta   90.00
_cell.angle_gamma   90.00
#
_symmetry.space_group_name_H-M   'P 1'
#
loop_
_entity.id
_entity.type
_entity.pdbx_description
1 polymer ?
#
loop_
_entity_poly.entity_id
_entity_poly.type
_entity_poly.pdbx_seq_one_letter_code
_entity_poly.pdbx_strand_id
1 'polypeptide(L)'
;MAAARRNGSTDSETRTGLLDAAEQMMLDEGYAAVTSRRVADRAGVNSGLVYYYFGTMDELFLAVFRRRAEWMLERQAEALASDQPLWALWTVTHDQANTALNLEFLALGNHRKAIMTEVANYSRRFRRQQLDALSGVLEGYGLDPQEWPPASVILLLSSVSRFLLMEDSYGLDLGHAETIEIVERLLCQLEGERAPARDRD
;
A
#
# COMPACT_ATOMS: atom_id res chain seq x y z
N MET A 1 -27.77 6.07 28.42
CA MET A 1 -27.35 6.03 26.99
C MET A 1 -25.98 6.69 26.71
N ALA A 2 -25.53 7.70 27.45
CA ALA A 2 -24.24 8.39 27.24
C ALA A 2 -22.98 7.57 27.66
N ALA A 3 -23.08 6.68 28.63
CA ALA A 3 -21.96 5.85 29.10
C ALA A 3 -21.58 4.73 28.10
N ALA A 4 -22.57 4.10 27.45
CA ALA A 4 -22.34 3.07 26.44
C ALA A 4 -21.68 3.61 25.16
N ARG A 5 -21.98 4.85 24.77
CA ARG A 5 -21.33 5.53 23.63
C ARG A 5 -19.87 5.90 23.94
N ARG A 6 -19.53 6.31 25.15
CA ARG A 6 -18.15 6.61 25.57
C ARG A 6 -17.27 5.37 25.63
N ASN A 7 -17.80 4.23 26.10
CA ASN A 7 -17.06 2.97 26.10
C ASN A 7 -16.75 2.46 24.69
N GLY A 8 -17.70 2.54 23.75
CA GLY A 8 -17.49 2.14 22.37
C GLY A 8 -16.47 3.00 21.61
N SER A 9 -16.41 4.30 21.89
CA SER A 9 -15.43 5.24 21.32
C SER A 9 -14.00 4.92 21.82
N THR A 10 -13.83 4.79 23.14
CA THR A 10 -12.54 4.48 23.75
C THR A 10 -12.03 3.08 23.34
N ASP A 11 -12.93 2.12 23.15
CA ASP A 11 -12.61 0.78 22.69
C ASP A 11 -12.10 0.81 21.23
N SER A 12 -12.75 1.57 20.35
CA SER A 12 -12.33 1.80 18.98
C SER A 12 -10.98 2.54 18.91
N GLU A 13 -10.78 3.57 19.73
CA GLU A 13 -9.54 4.35 19.79
C GLU A 13 -8.35 3.49 20.25
N THR A 14 -8.54 2.68 21.28
CA THR A 14 -7.51 1.76 21.76
C THR A 14 -7.11 0.73 20.69
N ARG A 15 -8.09 0.14 20.02
CA ARG A 15 -7.82 -0.82 18.94
C ARG A 15 -7.06 -0.17 17.79
N THR A 16 -7.43 1.04 17.39
CA THR A 16 -6.75 1.81 16.36
C THR A 16 -5.32 2.14 16.78
N GLY A 17 -5.09 2.62 18.00
CA GLY A 17 -3.76 2.91 18.52
C GLY A 17 -2.82 1.70 18.54
N LEU A 18 -3.35 0.50 18.82
CA LEU A 18 -2.57 -0.75 18.73
C LEU A 18 -2.18 -1.08 17.28
N LEU A 19 -3.08 -0.85 16.31
CA LEU A 19 -2.77 -1.04 14.89
C LEU A 19 -1.73 -0.04 14.40
N ASP A 20 -1.84 1.24 14.81
CA ASP A 20 -0.89 2.29 14.46
C ASP A 20 0.50 1.99 15.03
N ALA A 21 0.56 1.58 16.30
CA ALA A 21 1.80 1.19 16.95
C ALA A 21 2.47 0.00 16.23
N ALA A 22 1.70 -1.02 15.86
CA ALA A 22 2.22 -2.19 15.16
C ALA A 22 2.71 -1.85 13.75
N GLU A 23 1.94 -1.07 12.97
CA GLU A 23 2.31 -0.62 11.62
C GLU A 23 3.60 0.20 11.65
N GLN A 24 3.68 1.18 12.55
CA GLN A 24 4.84 2.03 12.67
C GLN A 24 6.09 1.23 13.09
N MET A 25 5.94 0.25 14.00
CA MET A 25 7.06 -0.62 14.39
C MET A 25 7.54 -1.49 13.22
N MET A 26 6.63 -1.97 12.36
CA MET A 26 7.02 -2.70 11.15
C MET A 26 7.85 -1.83 10.21
N LEU A 27 7.48 -0.56 10.05
CA LEU A 27 8.21 0.39 9.21
C LEU A 27 9.57 0.79 9.78
N ASP A 28 9.65 1.02 11.11
CA ASP A 28 10.86 1.49 11.76
C ASP A 28 11.89 0.38 12.01
N GLU A 29 11.42 -0.83 12.35
CA GLU A 29 12.26 -1.88 12.94
C GLU A 29 12.03 -3.28 12.33
N GLY A 30 11.10 -3.39 11.39
CA GLY A 30 10.70 -4.65 10.76
C GLY A 30 9.72 -5.49 11.60
N TYR A 31 9.08 -6.46 10.95
CA TYR A 31 8.05 -7.29 11.59
C TYR A 31 8.55 -8.11 12.77
N ALA A 32 9.82 -8.48 12.78
CA ALA A 32 10.42 -9.29 13.84
C ALA A 32 10.46 -8.56 15.19
N ALA A 33 10.50 -7.23 15.17
CA ALA A 33 10.48 -6.40 16.37
C ALA A 33 9.07 -6.28 16.99
N VAL A 34 8.01 -6.60 16.25
CA VAL A 34 6.61 -6.44 16.68
C VAL A 34 6.20 -7.56 17.62
N THR A 35 6.14 -7.26 18.92
CA THR A 35 5.68 -8.17 19.97
C THR A 35 4.52 -7.55 20.74
N SER A 36 3.65 -8.35 21.35
CA SER A 36 2.49 -7.86 22.09
C SER A 36 2.86 -6.84 23.17
N ARG A 37 3.96 -7.06 23.88
CA ARG A 37 4.45 -6.15 24.91
C ARG A 37 4.90 -4.82 24.31
N ARG A 38 5.73 -4.84 23.28
CA ARG A 38 6.26 -3.63 22.66
C ARG A 38 5.17 -2.80 21.97
N VAL A 39 4.21 -3.47 21.29
CA VAL A 39 3.03 -2.81 20.70
C VAL A 39 2.21 -2.10 21.76
N ALA A 40 1.92 -2.79 22.88
CA ALA A 40 1.17 -2.20 23.99
C ALA A 40 1.91 -1.04 24.66
N ASP A 41 3.21 -1.20 24.90
CA ASP A 41 4.07 -0.15 25.47
C ASP A 41 4.07 1.10 24.56
N ARG A 42 4.19 0.93 23.24
CA ARG A 42 4.14 2.04 22.25
C ARG A 42 2.77 2.71 22.17
N ALA A 43 1.70 1.93 22.33
CA ALA A 43 0.32 2.44 22.34
C ALA A 43 -0.10 3.01 23.72
N GLY A 44 0.74 2.93 24.75
CA GLY A 44 0.44 3.42 26.10
C GLY A 44 -0.63 2.60 26.83
N VAL A 45 -0.75 1.31 26.54
CA VAL A 45 -1.79 0.45 27.10
C VAL A 45 -1.21 -0.85 27.69
N ASN A 46 -2.05 -1.63 28.38
CA ASN A 46 -1.66 -2.94 28.92
C ASN A 46 -1.53 -3.99 27.82
N SER A 47 -0.49 -4.84 27.88
CA SER A 47 -0.23 -5.89 26.89
C SER A 47 -1.35 -6.92 26.76
N GLY A 48 -2.17 -7.13 27.77
CA GLY A 48 -3.35 -7.97 27.71
C GLY A 48 -4.40 -7.48 26.68
N LEU A 49 -4.44 -6.18 26.40
CA LEU A 49 -5.36 -5.62 25.42
C LEU A 49 -5.04 -6.03 23.99
N VAL A 50 -3.78 -6.34 23.66
CA VAL A 50 -3.42 -6.88 22.33
C VAL A 50 -4.16 -8.20 22.10
N TYR A 51 -4.13 -9.09 23.07
CA TYR A 51 -4.83 -10.38 22.96
C TYR A 51 -6.34 -10.25 23.10
N TYR A 52 -6.81 -9.26 23.86
CA TYR A 52 -8.24 -8.97 23.97
C TYR A 52 -8.85 -8.56 22.62
N TYR A 53 -8.16 -7.67 21.86
CA TYR A 53 -8.67 -7.16 20.58
C TYR A 53 -8.39 -8.07 19.38
N PHE A 54 -7.28 -8.79 19.39
CA PHE A 54 -6.82 -9.54 18.22
C PHE A 54 -6.71 -11.06 18.44
N GLY A 55 -6.77 -11.53 19.68
CA GLY A 55 -6.65 -12.95 20.01
C GLY A 55 -5.22 -13.48 19.84
N THR A 56 -4.58 -13.23 18.71
CA THR A 56 -3.20 -13.67 18.40
C THR A 56 -2.39 -12.56 17.75
N MET A 57 -1.06 -12.72 17.72
CA MET A 57 -0.18 -11.82 16.97
C MET A 57 -0.43 -11.92 15.46
N ASP A 58 -0.80 -13.10 14.96
CA ASP A 58 -1.13 -13.27 13.54
C ASP A 58 -2.37 -12.48 13.14
N GLU A 59 -3.40 -12.45 13.99
CA GLU A 59 -4.59 -11.64 13.76
C GLU A 59 -4.30 -10.13 13.88
N LEU A 60 -3.36 -9.72 14.74
CA LEU A 60 -2.89 -8.34 14.75
C LEU A 60 -2.23 -7.98 13.39
N PHE A 61 -1.29 -8.80 12.91
CA PHE A 61 -0.64 -8.58 11.61
C PHE A 61 -1.65 -8.58 10.45
N LEU A 62 -2.60 -9.51 10.45
CA LEU A 62 -3.67 -9.54 9.46
C LEU A 62 -4.55 -8.29 9.51
N ALA A 63 -4.84 -7.77 10.70
CA ALA A 63 -5.63 -6.55 10.86
C ALA A 63 -4.87 -5.31 10.36
N VAL A 64 -3.57 -5.20 10.63
CA VAL A 64 -2.70 -4.14 10.07
C VAL A 64 -2.68 -4.23 8.54
N PHE A 65 -2.44 -5.43 8.00
CA PHE A 65 -2.42 -5.65 6.57
C PHE A 65 -3.74 -5.25 5.89
N ARG A 66 -4.88 -5.75 6.40
CA ARG A 66 -6.21 -5.46 5.84
C ARG A 66 -6.52 -3.97 5.85
N ARG A 67 -6.23 -3.28 6.94
CA ARG A 67 -6.42 -1.83 7.03
C ARG A 67 -5.64 -1.09 5.95
N ARG A 68 -4.36 -1.40 5.79
CA ARG A 68 -3.50 -0.80 4.77
C ARG A 68 -3.94 -1.17 3.36
N ALA A 69 -4.34 -2.42 3.15
CA ALA A 69 -4.81 -2.93 1.88
C ALA A 69 -6.09 -2.22 1.40
N GLU A 70 -7.08 -2.04 2.26
CA GLU A 70 -8.31 -1.31 1.91
C GLU A 70 -8.01 0.16 1.61
N TRP A 71 -7.19 0.82 2.42
CA TRP A 71 -6.76 2.20 2.15
C TRP A 71 -6.04 2.34 0.79
N MET A 72 -5.18 1.38 0.43
CA MET A 72 -4.50 1.38 -0.86
C MET A 72 -5.45 1.12 -2.04
N LEU A 73 -6.47 0.27 -1.85
CA LEU A 73 -7.51 0.06 -2.87
C LEU A 73 -8.32 1.34 -3.13
N GLU A 74 -8.67 2.08 -2.08
CA GLU A 74 -9.37 3.35 -2.19
C GLU A 74 -8.51 4.40 -2.92
N ARG A 75 -7.25 4.56 -2.51
CA ARG A 75 -6.31 5.47 -3.18
C ARG A 75 -6.09 5.13 -4.65
N GLN A 76 -6.00 3.85 -4.97
CA GLN A 76 -5.89 3.40 -6.36
C GLN A 76 -7.17 3.71 -7.15
N ALA A 77 -8.35 3.50 -6.58
CA ALA A 77 -9.61 3.83 -7.23
C ALA A 77 -9.71 5.34 -7.55
N GLU A 78 -9.32 6.20 -6.59
CA GLU A 78 -9.23 7.64 -6.80
C GLU A 78 -8.24 8.01 -7.92
N ALA A 79 -7.06 7.39 -7.92
CA ALA A 79 -6.04 7.62 -8.94
C ALA A 79 -6.54 7.26 -10.34
N LEU A 80 -7.16 6.09 -10.48
CA LEU A 80 -7.68 5.60 -11.76
C LEU A 80 -8.89 6.40 -12.26
N ALA A 81 -9.61 7.10 -11.39
CA ALA A 81 -10.72 7.99 -11.72
C ALA A 81 -10.29 9.46 -11.99
N SER A 82 -8.99 9.75 -11.92
CA SER A 82 -8.47 11.10 -12.16
C SER A 82 -8.38 11.45 -13.66
N ASP A 83 -8.19 12.73 -13.96
CA ASP A 83 -7.98 13.21 -15.33
C ASP A 83 -6.67 12.71 -15.97
N GLN A 84 -5.69 12.32 -15.14
CA GLN A 84 -4.39 11.76 -15.54
C GLN A 84 -4.13 10.45 -14.79
N PRO A 85 -4.84 9.36 -15.14
CA PRO A 85 -4.81 8.11 -14.37
C PRO A 85 -3.45 7.42 -14.38
N LEU A 86 -2.63 7.52 -15.42
CA LEU A 86 -1.29 6.92 -15.45
C LEU A 86 -0.31 7.70 -14.56
N TRP A 87 -0.35 9.03 -14.57
CA TRP A 87 0.42 9.86 -13.64
C TRP A 87 0.01 9.60 -12.20
N ALA A 88 -1.28 9.51 -11.94
CA ALA A 88 -1.80 9.23 -10.61
C ALA A 88 -1.39 7.82 -10.14
N LEU A 89 -1.45 6.82 -11.02
CA LEU A 89 -1.01 5.46 -10.74
C LEU A 89 0.50 5.41 -10.45
N TRP A 90 1.32 6.11 -11.25
CA TRP A 90 2.76 6.25 -11.01
C TRP A 90 3.03 6.81 -9.62
N THR A 91 2.31 7.87 -9.24
CA THR A 91 2.42 8.48 -7.90
C THR A 91 2.04 7.52 -6.78
N VAL A 92 0.93 6.78 -6.92
CA VAL A 92 0.46 5.81 -5.91
C VAL A 92 1.42 4.63 -5.77
N THR A 93 2.02 4.19 -6.86
CA THR A 93 3.00 3.08 -6.81
C THR A 93 4.36 3.52 -6.25
N HIS A 94 4.66 4.83 -6.27
CA HIS A 94 5.90 5.42 -5.74
C HIS A 94 5.81 5.78 -4.24
N ASP A 95 4.98 5.09 -3.49
CA ASP A 95 4.84 5.22 -2.02
C ASP A 95 5.88 4.34 -1.32
N GLN A 96 6.92 4.98 -0.77
CA GLN A 96 8.02 4.29 -0.08
C GLN A 96 7.54 3.51 1.15
N ALA A 97 6.69 4.10 1.97
CA ALA A 97 6.16 3.43 3.17
C ALA A 97 5.32 2.20 2.80
N ASN A 98 4.52 2.30 1.74
CA ASN A 98 3.75 1.16 1.26
C ASN A 98 4.63 0.05 0.70
N THR A 99 5.70 0.39 -0.01
CA THR A 99 6.66 -0.59 -0.54
C THR A 99 7.39 -1.30 0.59
N ALA A 100 7.90 -0.56 1.59
CA ALA A 100 8.57 -1.12 2.76
C ALA A 100 7.62 -2.06 3.54
N LEU A 101 6.41 -1.64 3.81
CA LEU A 101 5.43 -2.45 4.53
C LEU A 101 5.04 -3.72 3.76
N ASN A 102 4.90 -3.65 2.43
CA ASN A 102 4.66 -4.82 1.59
C ASN A 102 5.80 -5.83 1.65
N LEU A 103 7.06 -5.38 1.67
CA LEU A 103 8.23 -6.26 1.82
C LEU A 103 8.22 -6.96 3.18
N GLU A 104 7.88 -6.26 4.25
CA GLU A 104 7.72 -6.84 5.59
C GLU A 104 6.62 -7.90 5.62
N PHE A 105 5.45 -7.65 5.00
CA PHE A 105 4.39 -8.65 4.91
C PHE A 105 4.73 -9.84 4.03
N LEU A 106 5.48 -9.66 2.95
CA LEU A 106 5.99 -10.78 2.15
C LEU A 106 6.98 -11.62 2.94
N ALA A 107 7.92 -10.99 3.66
CA ALA A 107 8.89 -11.69 4.52
C ALA A 107 8.17 -12.48 5.63
N LEU A 108 7.20 -11.86 6.31
CA LEU A 108 6.37 -12.50 7.33
C LEU A 108 5.55 -13.65 6.73
N GLY A 109 4.96 -13.45 5.55
CA GLY A 109 4.14 -14.43 4.83
C GLY A 109 4.91 -15.69 4.44
N ASN A 110 6.22 -15.60 4.19
CA ASN A 110 7.08 -16.76 3.92
C ASN A 110 7.07 -17.77 5.09
N HIS A 111 6.83 -17.30 6.31
CA HIS A 111 6.77 -18.13 7.52
C HIS A 111 5.35 -18.36 8.03
N ARG A 112 4.35 -17.65 7.52
CA ARG A 112 2.96 -17.64 8.01
C ARG A 112 1.96 -17.72 6.86
N LYS A 113 1.46 -18.94 6.58
CA LYS A 113 0.60 -19.23 5.41
C LYS A 113 -0.67 -18.39 5.36
N ALA A 114 -1.29 -18.08 6.50
CA ALA A 114 -2.50 -17.26 6.56
C ALA A 114 -2.24 -15.84 6.04
N ILE A 115 -1.11 -15.24 6.40
CA ILE A 115 -0.69 -13.93 5.95
C ILE A 115 -0.40 -13.94 4.44
N MET A 116 0.34 -14.94 3.95
CA MET A 116 0.61 -15.07 2.51
C MET A 116 -0.68 -15.23 1.70
N THR A 117 -1.66 -15.97 2.21
CA THR A 117 -2.97 -16.13 1.57
C THR A 117 -3.70 -14.79 1.46
N GLU A 118 -3.68 -13.98 2.52
CA GLU A 118 -4.30 -12.66 2.52
C GLU A 118 -3.60 -11.69 1.57
N VAL A 119 -2.26 -11.66 1.57
CA VAL A 119 -1.46 -10.89 0.61
C VAL A 119 -1.81 -11.27 -0.85
N ALA A 120 -1.93 -12.56 -1.15
CA ALA A 120 -2.30 -13.03 -2.48
C ALA A 120 -3.74 -12.62 -2.88
N ASN A 121 -4.69 -12.70 -1.95
CA ASN A 121 -6.08 -12.30 -2.19
C ASN A 121 -6.19 -10.79 -2.47
N TYR A 122 -5.52 -9.98 -1.65
CA TYR A 122 -5.43 -8.54 -1.87
C TYR A 122 -4.78 -8.21 -3.22
N SER A 123 -3.64 -8.82 -3.54
CA SER A 123 -2.94 -8.58 -4.80
C SER A 123 -3.81 -8.88 -6.03
N ARG A 124 -4.65 -9.92 -5.96
CA ARG A 124 -5.62 -10.23 -7.03
C ARG A 124 -6.70 -9.16 -7.15
N ARG A 125 -7.27 -8.70 -6.02
CA ARG A 125 -8.28 -7.61 -6.01
C ARG A 125 -7.69 -6.33 -6.60
N PHE A 126 -6.50 -5.94 -6.12
CA PHE A 126 -5.78 -4.77 -6.56
C PHE A 126 -5.51 -4.79 -8.08
N ARG A 127 -5.03 -5.94 -8.59
CA ARG A 127 -4.75 -6.13 -10.01
C ARG A 127 -6.02 -6.10 -10.88
N ARG A 128 -7.12 -6.71 -10.43
CA ARG A 128 -8.39 -6.67 -11.16
C ARG A 128 -8.90 -5.25 -11.28
N GLN A 129 -8.91 -4.50 -10.21
CA GLN A 129 -9.32 -3.09 -10.23
C GLN A 129 -8.49 -2.25 -11.21
N GLN A 130 -7.18 -2.48 -11.27
CA GLN A 130 -6.32 -1.84 -12.25
C GLN A 130 -6.70 -2.21 -13.70
N LEU A 131 -6.89 -3.50 -13.96
CA LEU A 131 -7.22 -3.99 -15.29
C LEU A 131 -8.56 -3.46 -15.77
N ASP A 132 -9.58 -3.50 -14.92
CA ASP A 132 -10.94 -3.04 -15.23
C ASP A 132 -10.96 -1.54 -15.59
N ALA A 133 -10.16 -0.73 -14.91
CA ALA A 133 -10.09 0.71 -15.15
C ALA A 133 -9.19 1.08 -16.34
N LEU A 134 -7.99 0.47 -16.45
CA LEU A 134 -7.00 0.91 -17.43
C LEU A 134 -7.28 0.44 -18.86
N SER A 135 -8.06 -0.61 -19.07
CA SER A 135 -8.38 -1.06 -20.43
C SER A 135 -9.00 0.07 -21.27
N GLY A 136 -10.04 0.72 -20.74
CA GLY A 136 -10.69 1.84 -21.44
C GLY A 136 -9.82 3.10 -21.54
N VAL A 137 -8.95 3.34 -20.55
CA VAL A 137 -8.01 4.48 -20.56
C VAL A 137 -6.99 4.32 -21.68
N LEU A 138 -6.35 3.15 -21.81
CA LEU A 138 -5.32 2.90 -22.83
C LEU A 138 -5.91 2.92 -24.24
N GLU A 139 -7.11 2.38 -24.44
CA GLU A 139 -7.85 2.48 -25.70
C GLU A 139 -8.15 3.95 -26.06
N GLY A 140 -8.53 4.76 -25.07
CA GLY A 140 -8.75 6.20 -25.24
C GLY A 140 -7.50 6.98 -25.66
N TYR A 141 -6.31 6.47 -25.35
CA TYR A 141 -5.03 7.02 -25.81
C TYR A 141 -4.59 6.46 -27.17
N GLY A 142 -5.42 5.63 -27.82
CA GLY A 142 -5.12 5.05 -29.12
C GLY A 142 -4.08 3.93 -29.08
N LEU A 143 -3.84 3.33 -27.91
CA LEU A 143 -2.94 2.21 -27.74
C LEU A 143 -3.68 0.90 -28.10
N ASP A 144 -3.10 0.13 -29.02
CA ASP A 144 -3.63 -1.18 -29.38
C ASP A 144 -3.41 -2.17 -28.21
N PRO A 145 -4.48 -2.77 -27.64
CA PRO A 145 -4.36 -3.73 -26.56
C PRO A 145 -3.54 -4.99 -26.89
N GLN A 146 -3.31 -5.28 -28.18
CA GLN A 146 -2.45 -6.40 -28.60
C GLN A 146 -0.96 -6.03 -28.50
N GLU A 147 -0.62 -4.77 -28.78
CA GLU A 147 0.75 -4.26 -28.65
C GLU A 147 1.04 -3.81 -27.21
N TRP A 148 0.05 -3.23 -26.55
CA TRP A 148 0.11 -2.68 -25.18
C TRP A 148 -0.94 -3.32 -24.27
N PRO A 149 -0.80 -4.61 -23.91
CA PRO A 149 -1.76 -5.26 -23.03
C PRO A 149 -1.81 -4.53 -21.67
N PRO A 150 -3.00 -4.13 -21.18
CA PRO A 150 -3.13 -3.38 -19.92
C PRO A 150 -2.40 -4.02 -18.74
N ALA A 151 -2.41 -5.35 -18.67
CA ALA A 151 -1.68 -6.09 -17.64
C ALA A 151 -0.17 -5.87 -17.71
N SER A 152 0.40 -5.78 -18.92
CA SER A 152 1.83 -5.54 -19.11
C SER A 152 2.22 -4.11 -18.73
N VAL A 153 1.41 -3.12 -19.12
CA VAL A 153 1.63 -1.71 -18.74
C VAL A 153 1.63 -1.55 -17.23
N ILE A 154 0.64 -2.12 -16.54
CA ILE A 154 0.55 -2.10 -15.08
C ILE A 154 1.77 -2.75 -14.44
N LEU A 155 2.17 -3.92 -14.94
CA LEU A 155 3.31 -4.66 -14.40
C LEU A 155 4.61 -3.88 -14.57
N LEU A 156 4.84 -3.29 -15.74
CA LEU A 156 6.03 -2.49 -16.02
C LEU A 156 6.10 -1.27 -15.08
N LEU A 157 5.05 -0.45 -15.02
CA LEU A 157 5.02 0.72 -14.13
C LEU A 157 5.22 0.34 -12.66
N SER A 158 4.48 -0.67 -12.19
CA SER A 158 4.58 -1.11 -10.79
C SER A 158 5.93 -1.75 -10.45
N SER A 159 6.54 -2.46 -11.41
CA SER A 159 7.82 -3.13 -11.19
C SER A 159 8.96 -2.13 -11.15
N VAL A 160 8.98 -1.17 -12.08
CA VAL A 160 9.99 -0.09 -12.08
C VAL A 160 9.92 0.67 -10.76
N SER A 161 8.75 1.18 -10.40
CA SER A 161 8.57 1.94 -9.17
C SER A 161 9.03 1.18 -7.92
N ARG A 162 8.58 -0.07 -7.76
CA ARG A 162 8.96 -0.89 -6.59
C ARG A 162 10.44 -1.24 -6.55
N PHE A 163 11.04 -1.48 -7.72
CA PHE A 163 12.44 -1.82 -7.79
C PHE A 163 13.31 -0.63 -7.39
N LEU A 164 13.01 0.57 -7.90
CA LEU A 164 13.70 1.80 -7.51
C LEU A 164 13.60 2.04 -6.00
N LEU A 165 12.40 1.96 -5.43
CA LEU A 165 12.19 2.15 -3.98
C LEU A 165 12.89 1.07 -3.12
N MET A 166 12.99 -0.16 -3.63
CA MET A 166 13.72 -1.23 -2.97
C MET A 166 15.23 -0.93 -2.97
N GLU A 167 15.79 -0.49 -4.09
CA GLU A 167 17.22 -0.13 -4.19
C GLU A 167 17.56 1.08 -3.33
N ASP A 168 16.69 2.11 -3.30
CA ASP A 168 16.82 3.26 -2.40
C ASP A 168 16.95 2.83 -0.92
N SER A 169 16.23 1.79 -0.52
CA SER A 169 16.23 1.32 0.88
C SER A 169 17.59 0.82 1.37
N TYR A 170 18.48 0.46 0.45
CA TYR A 170 19.87 0.07 0.76
C TYR A 170 20.95 0.96 0.09
N GLY A 171 20.53 2.16 -0.36
CA GLY A 171 21.43 3.21 -0.80
C GLY A 171 22.01 3.04 -2.21
N LEU A 172 21.33 2.28 -3.08
CA LEU A 172 21.69 2.17 -4.49
C LEU A 172 20.74 3.03 -5.34
N ASP A 173 21.28 4.01 -6.05
CA ASP A 173 20.52 4.97 -6.87
C ASP A 173 21.03 5.07 -8.32
N LEU A 174 22.00 4.22 -8.68
CA LEU A 174 22.64 4.25 -10.00
C LEU A 174 21.61 3.92 -11.10
N GLY A 175 21.36 4.89 -11.98
CA GLY A 175 20.41 4.77 -13.09
C GLY A 175 18.96 5.10 -12.73
N HIS A 176 18.67 5.47 -11.46
CA HIS A 176 17.32 5.83 -11.03
C HIS A 176 16.78 7.07 -11.75
N ALA A 177 17.56 8.13 -11.78
CA ALA A 177 17.17 9.40 -12.41
C ALA A 177 16.81 9.20 -13.88
N GLU A 178 17.66 8.50 -14.63
CA GLU A 178 17.45 8.23 -16.06
C GLU A 178 16.24 7.33 -16.30
N THR A 179 16.00 6.35 -15.41
CA THR A 179 14.85 5.46 -15.49
C THR A 179 13.55 6.23 -15.22
N ILE A 180 13.51 7.07 -14.19
CA ILE A 180 12.37 7.94 -13.88
C ILE A 180 12.09 8.87 -15.06
N GLU A 181 13.12 9.52 -15.62
CA GLU A 181 12.97 10.41 -16.78
C GLU A 181 12.37 9.70 -18.00
N ILE A 182 12.76 8.45 -18.26
CA ILE A 182 12.17 7.65 -19.35
C ILE A 182 10.69 7.39 -19.08
N VAL A 183 10.32 6.97 -17.87
CA VAL A 183 8.92 6.70 -17.51
C VAL A 183 8.09 7.99 -17.60
N GLU A 184 8.56 9.09 -17.01
CA GLU A 184 7.85 10.36 -17.01
C GLU A 184 7.68 10.93 -18.43
N ARG A 185 8.67 10.78 -19.28
CA ARG A 185 8.56 11.16 -20.69
C ARG A 185 7.50 10.37 -21.42
N LEU A 186 7.38 9.04 -21.16
CA LEU A 186 6.32 8.21 -21.75
C LEU A 186 4.93 8.63 -21.24
N LEU A 187 4.80 8.89 -19.95
CA LEU A 187 3.57 9.39 -19.34
C LEU A 187 3.17 10.74 -19.92
N CYS A 188 4.13 11.65 -20.08
CA CYS A 188 3.92 12.96 -20.69
C CYS A 188 3.43 12.86 -22.15
N GLN A 189 3.92 11.89 -22.91
CA GLN A 189 3.45 11.65 -24.27
C GLN A 189 1.99 11.20 -24.33
N LEU A 190 1.52 10.47 -23.31
CA LEU A 190 0.15 9.92 -23.27
C LEU A 190 -0.85 10.89 -22.62
N GLU A 191 -0.46 11.58 -21.56
CA GLU A 191 -1.35 12.38 -20.70
C GLU A 191 -0.96 13.86 -20.62
N GLY A 192 0.10 14.29 -21.32
CA GLY A 192 0.65 15.64 -21.19
C GLY A 192 1.47 15.82 -19.92
N GLU A 193 1.86 17.06 -19.64
CA GLU A 193 2.61 17.40 -18.43
C GLU A 193 1.79 17.08 -17.18
N ARG A 194 2.49 16.60 -16.13
CA ARG A 194 1.87 16.26 -14.86
C ARG A 194 1.19 17.48 -14.24
N ALA A 195 -0.12 17.38 -13.98
CA ALA A 195 -0.84 18.42 -13.26
C ALA A 195 -0.29 18.58 -11.84
N PRO A 196 -0.19 19.84 -11.33
CA PRO A 196 0.20 20.05 -9.95
C PRO A 196 -0.73 19.32 -8.99
N ALA A 197 -0.18 18.76 -7.92
CA ALA A 197 -0.98 18.14 -6.88
C ALA A 197 -2.02 19.16 -6.38
N ARG A 198 -3.32 18.80 -6.44
CA ARG A 198 -4.34 19.63 -5.80
C ARG A 198 -4.11 19.56 -4.30
N ASP A 199 -3.72 20.68 -3.69
CA ASP A 199 -3.72 20.80 -2.24
C ASP A 199 -5.13 20.46 -1.74
N ARG A 200 -5.23 19.40 -0.96
CA ARG A 200 -6.49 19.10 -0.26
C ARG A 200 -6.50 19.94 1.01
N ASP A 201 -7.35 20.98 1.00
CA ASP A 201 -7.76 21.70 2.21
C ASP A 201 -8.43 20.78 3.23
#